data_e9d71625968eea798e70a93a6602e519
#
_entry.id   e9d71625968eea798e70a93a6602e519
#
_cell.length_a   1.000
_cell.length_b   1.000
_cell.length_c   1.000
_cell.angle_alpha   90.00
_cell.angle_beta   90.00
_cell.angle_gamma   90.00
#
_symmetry.space_group_name_H-M   'P 1'
#
loop_
_entity.id
_entity.type
_entity.pdbx_description
1 polymer ?
#
loop_
_entity_poly.entity_id
_entity_poly.type
_entity_poly.pdbx_seq_one_letter_code
_entity_poly.pdbx_strand_id
1 'polypeptide(L)'
;MKDLSFNASTNKMSIIRIAPVCNGKIYVAPRHSSNNKDIHWDLPIEESVEHISSKSDKIACKVKGKYHAHIHTKTSPRFSVKYQSPSHQGSITYLYILPLREENDIQFHDGKFIEAEEIIMHPELYSPHLQQEGELLSMAAELWDEFYQYI
;
A
#
# COMPACT_ATOMS: atom_id res chain seq x y z
N MET A 1 -30.51 -22.10 -1.04
CA MET A 1 -29.75 -21.77 -1.13
C MET A 1 -29.31 -21.43 -1.04
N LYS A 2 -29.17 -21.35 -1.18
CA LYS A 2 -28.36 -20.97 -1.36
C LYS A 2 -27.79 -20.46 -1.27
N ASP A 3 -27.88 -20.37 -1.26
CA ASP A 3 -27.12 -19.86 -1.38
C ASP A 3 -26.87 -19.24 -1.43
N LEU A 4 -27.11 -19.08 -1.35
CA LEU A 4 -26.56 -18.30 -1.66
C LEU A 4 -26.12 -17.87 -1.19
N SER A 5 -25.99 -17.98 -0.69
CA SER A 5 -25.24 -17.61 -0.35
C SER A 5 -24.58 -17.50 -0.35
N PHE A 6 -24.54 -17.62 -0.31
CA PHE A 6 -23.55 -17.45 -0.63
C PHE A 6 -23.15 -16.74 -1.14
N ASN A 7 -23.17 -16.56 -1.13
CA ASN A 7 -22.87 -15.66 -2.12
C ASN A 7 -22.15 -14.42 -1.75
N ALA A 8 -22.42 -13.81 -0.63
CA ALA A 8 -21.66 -12.69 -0.11
C ALA A 8 -20.19 -13.01 -0.01
N SER A 9 -19.84 -14.24 0.26
CA SER A 9 -18.44 -14.63 0.35
C SER A 9 -17.77 -14.66 -1.01
N THR A 10 -18.53 -14.81 -2.10
CA THR A 10 -17.92 -14.82 -3.42
C THR A 10 -17.69 -13.43 -3.97
N ASN A 11 -18.26 -12.41 -3.33
CA ASN A 11 -18.12 -11.03 -3.78
C ASN A 11 -17.10 -10.26 -2.98
N LYS A 12 -16.25 -10.97 -2.25
CA LYS A 12 -15.21 -10.29 -1.49
C LYS A 12 -14.19 -9.65 -2.40
N MET A 13 -13.82 -8.44 -2.05
CA MET A 13 -12.78 -7.72 -2.75
C MET A 13 -11.46 -7.92 -2.02
N SER A 14 -10.38 -7.87 -2.77
CA SER A 14 -9.04 -7.77 -2.23
C SER A 14 -8.54 -6.37 -2.46
N ILE A 15 -7.66 -5.92 -1.59
CA ILE A 15 -7.07 -4.60 -1.69
C ILE A 15 -5.58 -4.75 -1.93
N ILE A 16 -5.07 -4.11 -2.97
CA ILE A 16 -3.64 -4.06 -3.25
C ILE A 16 -3.14 -2.70 -2.78
N ARG A 17 -2.14 -2.69 -1.93
CA ARG A 17 -1.50 -1.47 -1.46
C ARG A 17 -0.01 -1.59 -1.74
N ILE A 18 0.59 -0.51 -2.24
CA ILE A 18 2.01 -0.50 -2.59
C ILE A 18 2.68 0.65 -1.86
N ALA A 19 3.70 0.32 -1.08
CA ALA A 19 4.45 1.28 -0.29
C ALA A 19 5.77 1.60 -0.97
N PRO A 20 5.92 2.81 -1.53
CA PRO A 20 7.21 3.21 -2.10
C PRO A 20 8.19 3.51 -0.98
N VAL A 21 9.38 2.94 -1.06
CA VAL A 21 10.43 3.06 -0.04
C VAL A 21 11.71 3.56 -0.70
N CYS A 22 12.33 4.56 -0.09
CA CYS A 22 13.59 5.10 -0.59
C CYS A 22 14.42 5.63 0.58
N ASN A 23 15.65 5.17 0.68
CA ASN A 23 16.59 5.62 1.73
C ASN A 23 16.00 5.50 3.14
N GLY A 24 15.31 4.41 3.40
CA GLY A 24 14.75 4.17 4.72
C GLY A 24 13.48 4.95 5.02
N LYS A 25 12.91 5.61 4.02
CA LYS A 25 11.70 6.41 4.21
C LYS A 25 10.56 5.88 3.35
N ILE A 26 9.35 6.18 3.77
CA ILE A 26 8.12 5.75 3.12
C ILE A 26 7.46 6.96 2.46
N TYR A 27 7.00 6.79 1.23
CA TYR A 27 6.28 7.87 0.55
C TYR A 27 4.80 7.82 0.90
N VAL A 28 4.25 8.95 1.31
CA VAL A 28 2.84 9.08 1.65
C VAL A 28 2.25 10.29 0.96
N ALA A 29 0.95 10.27 0.77
CA ALA A 29 0.21 11.36 0.16
C ALA A 29 -1.07 11.61 0.94
N PRO A 30 -1.60 12.84 0.91
CA PRO A 30 -2.82 13.13 1.65
C PRO A 30 -4.04 12.53 0.98
N ARG A 31 -4.97 12.05 1.79
CA ARG A 31 -6.27 11.58 1.35
C ARG A 31 -7.35 12.26 2.14
N HIS A 32 -8.38 12.71 1.45
CA HIS A 32 -9.54 13.26 2.11
C HIS A 32 -10.51 12.15 2.45
N SER A 33 -11.07 12.19 3.63
CA SER A 33 -12.14 11.29 3.95
C SER A 33 -13.40 11.72 3.18
N SER A 34 -14.23 10.74 2.82
CA SER A 34 -15.33 10.98 1.90
C SER A 34 -16.42 11.90 2.43
N ASN A 35 -16.52 12.05 3.74
CA ASN A 35 -17.64 12.79 4.32
C ASN A 35 -17.21 13.84 5.33
N ASN A 36 -15.97 14.25 5.31
CA ASN A 36 -15.58 15.33 6.20
C ASN A 36 -14.34 16.05 5.69
N LYS A 37 -13.89 17.01 6.46
CA LYS A 37 -12.79 17.89 6.09
C LYS A 37 -11.44 17.38 6.54
N ASP A 38 -11.39 16.24 7.21
CA ASP A 38 -10.16 15.70 7.73
C ASP A 38 -9.31 15.12 6.63
N ILE A 39 -8.03 15.38 6.70
CA ILE A 39 -7.05 14.84 5.79
C ILE A 39 -6.23 13.82 6.56
N HIS A 40 -6.16 12.62 6.02
CA HIS A 40 -5.27 11.59 6.55
C HIS A 40 -4.18 11.30 5.53
N TRP A 41 -3.00 11.02 6.03
CA TRP A 41 -1.90 10.56 5.17
C TRP A 41 -2.02 9.08 4.94
N ASP A 42 -1.73 8.65 3.71
CA ASP A 42 -1.85 7.25 3.35
C ASP A 42 -0.83 6.91 2.26
N LEU A 43 -0.69 5.62 1.95
CA LEU A 43 0.09 5.21 0.80
C LEU A 43 -0.58 5.76 -0.47
N PRO A 44 0.22 6.17 -1.45
CA PRO A 44 -0.36 6.76 -2.66
C PRO A 44 -0.98 5.75 -3.60
N ILE A 45 -0.65 4.47 -3.47
CA ILE A 45 -1.09 3.45 -4.42
C ILE A 45 -1.97 2.44 -3.70
N GLU A 46 -3.22 2.41 -4.07
CA GLU A 46 -4.17 1.47 -3.53
C GLU A 46 -5.22 1.17 -4.58
N GLU A 47 -5.62 -0.09 -4.68
CA GLU A 47 -6.61 -0.50 -5.66
C GLU A 47 -7.44 -1.65 -5.09
N SER A 48 -8.77 -1.54 -5.21
CA SER A 48 -9.65 -2.66 -4.89
C SER A 48 -9.80 -3.54 -6.12
N VAL A 49 -9.62 -4.82 -5.96
CA VAL A 49 -9.71 -5.78 -7.05
C VAL A 49 -10.55 -6.95 -6.61
N GLU A 50 -11.06 -7.71 -7.57
CA GLU A 50 -11.79 -8.91 -7.24
C GLU A 50 -10.88 -9.90 -6.54
N HIS A 51 -11.48 -10.85 -5.84
CA HIS A 51 -10.73 -11.80 -5.04
C HIS A 51 -9.55 -12.40 -5.81
N ILE A 52 -8.38 -12.36 -5.17
CA ILE A 52 -7.14 -12.86 -5.75
C ILE A 52 -6.83 -14.22 -5.12
N SER A 53 -6.60 -15.23 -5.94
CA SER A 53 -6.25 -16.53 -5.44
C SER A 53 -4.74 -16.77 -5.42
N SER A 54 -4.06 -16.63 -6.56
CA SER A 54 -2.67 -17.10 -6.61
C SER A 54 -1.70 -16.24 -7.39
N LYS A 55 -2.12 -15.17 -8.01
CA LYS A 55 -1.22 -14.37 -8.85
C LYS A 55 -1.21 -12.91 -8.47
N SER A 56 -1.14 -12.67 -7.16
CA SER A 56 -1.18 -11.31 -6.64
C SER A 56 -0.01 -10.45 -7.14
N ASP A 57 1.15 -11.08 -7.40
CA ASP A 57 2.32 -10.34 -7.88
C ASP A 57 2.07 -9.71 -9.24
N LYS A 58 1.43 -10.44 -10.15
CA LYS A 58 1.09 -9.90 -11.45
C LYS A 58 0.08 -8.77 -11.35
N ILE A 59 -0.86 -8.91 -10.43
CA ILE A 59 -1.86 -7.88 -10.21
C ILE A 59 -1.22 -6.64 -9.62
N ALA A 60 -0.27 -6.81 -8.69
CA ALA A 60 0.46 -5.68 -8.13
C ALA A 60 1.23 -4.93 -9.20
N CYS A 61 1.85 -5.62 -10.15
CA CYS A 61 2.52 -4.98 -11.27
C CYS A 61 1.55 -4.19 -12.15
N LYS A 62 0.37 -4.74 -12.39
CA LYS A 62 -0.66 -4.03 -13.16
C LYS A 62 -1.15 -2.80 -12.42
N VAL A 63 -1.32 -2.90 -11.11
CA VAL A 63 -1.74 -1.77 -10.29
C VAL A 63 -0.68 -0.67 -10.37
N LYS A 64 0.59 -1.03 -10.20
CA LYS A 64 1.67 -0.05 -10.34
C LYS A 64 1.61 0.63 -11.70
N GLY A 65 1.36 -0.13 -12.76
CA GLY A 65 1.30 0.40 -14.13
C GLY A 65 0.23 1.47 -14.32
N LYS A 66 -0.84 1.44 -13.54
CA LYS A 66 -1.88 2.46 -13.61
C LYS A 66 -1.40 3.83 -13.13
N TYR A 67 -0.30 3.85 -12.40
CA TYR A 67 0.24 5.09 -11.83
C TYR A 67 1.49 5.56 -12.57
N HIS A 68 1.62 5.18 -13.84
CA HIS A 68 2.83 5.49 -14.62
C HIS A 68 3.09 7.00 -14.75
N ALA A 69 2.07 7.82 -14.61
CA ALA A 69 2.26 9.27 -14.64
C ALA A 69 2.97 9.80 -13.39
N HIS A 70 3.00 9.02 -12.33
CA HIS A 70 3.54 9.44 -11.05
C HIS A 70 4.77 8.64 -10.62
N ILE A 71 5.02 7.50 -11.26
CA ILE A 71 6.08 6.59 -10.84
C ILE A 71 7.00 6.32 -12.02
N HIS A 72 8.28 6.64 -11.85
CA HIS A 72 9.26 6.57 -12.92
C HIS A 72 10.36 5.54 -12.65
N THR A 73 10.00 4.41 -12.05
CA THR A 73 10.94 3.35 -11.81
C THR A 73 10.49 2.08 -12.52
N LYS A 74 11.46 1.28 -12.94
CA LYS A 74 11.20 -0.02 -13.56
C LYS A 74 11.13 -1.16 -12.56
N THR A 75 11.41 -0.89 -11.29
CA THR A 75 11.36 -1.95 -10.29
C THR A 75 9.93 -2.40 -10.09
N SER A 76 9.78 -3.68 -9.74
CA SER A 76 8.48 -4.27 -9.49
C SER A 76 8.16 -4.27 -8.00
N PRO A 77 6.88 -4.22 -7.62
CA PRO A 77 6.50 -4.41 -6.22
C PRO A 77 6.95 -5.80 -5.73
N ARG A 78 7.43 -5.87 -4.50
CA ARG A 78 8.01 -7.08 -3.93
C ARG A 78 7.59 -7.26 -2.48
N PHE A 79 7.85 -8.45 -1.94
CA PHE A 79 7.72 -8.74 -0.51
C PHE A 79 6.31 -8.50 0.01
N SER A 80 5.36 -9.23 -0.56
CA SER A 80 3.97 -9.04 -0.13
C SER A 80 3.71 -9.66 1.22
N VAL A 81 2.87 -8.97 1.98
CA VAL A 81 2.30 -9.47 3.22
C VAL A 81 0.79 -9.30 3.09
N LYS A 82 0.03 -10.29 3.53
CA LYS A 82 -1.42 -10.17 3.50
C LYS A 82 -1.97 -10.11 4.91
N TYR A 83 -3.00 -9.29 5.09
CA TYR A 83 -3.63 -9.15 6.38
C TYR A 83 -5.10 -8.76 6.19
N GLN A 84 -5.90 -8.92 7.23
CA GLN A 84 -7.30 -8.56 7.17
C GLN A 84 -7.47 -7.06 7.23
N SER A 85 -8.24 -6.52 6.28
CA SER A 85 -8.41 -5.08 6.18
C SER A 85 -9.12 -4.52 7.41
N PRO A 86 -8.64 -3.40 7.96
CA PRO A 86 -9.28 -2.80 9.13
C PRO A 86 -10.61 -2.14 8.82
N SER A 87 -10.80 -1.65 7.59
CA SER A 87 -11.99 -0.87 7.25
C SER A 87 -13.00 -1.61 6.41
N HIS A 88 -12.67 -2.80 5.89
CA HIS A 88 -13.58 -3.56 5.02
C HIS A 88 -13.66 -4.97 5.52
N GLN A 89 -14.68 -5.24 6.30
CA GLN A 89 -14.86 -6.55 6.89
C GLN A 89 -14.88 -7.64 5.81
N GLY A 90 -14.09 -8.67 6.01
CA GLY A 90 -14.01 -9.77 5.07
C GLY A 90 -13.08 -9.56 3.90
N SER A 91 -12.48 -8.38 3.78
CA SER A 91 -11.52 -8.11 2.71
C SER A 91 -10.10 -8.40 3.18
N ILE A 92 -9.28 -8.86 2.24
CA ILE A 92 -7.86 -9.12 2.52
C ILE A 92 -7.05 -8.04 1.82
N THR A 93 -6.10 -7.47 2.54
CA THR A 93 -5.16 -6.50 1.98
C THR A 93 -3.84 -7.19 1.69
N TYR A 94 -3.30 -6.92 0.51
CA TYR A 94 -1.97 -7.36 0.10
C TYR A 94 -1.08 -6.13 0.04
N LEU A 95 -0.12 -6.07 0.95
CA LEU A 95 0.81 -4.94 1.02
C LEU A 95 2.10 -5.33 0.33
N TYR A 96 2.52 -4.50 -0.61
CA TYR A 96 3.78 -4.69 -1.35
C TYR A 96 4.70 -3.53 -1.07
N ILE A 97 6.00 -3.79 -1.18
CA ILE A 97 7.04 -2.77 -1.11
C ILE A 97 7.52 -2.47 -2.53
N LEU A 98 7.64 -1.20 -2.86
CA LEU A 98 8.23 -0.75 -4.11
C LEU A 98 9.53 -0.02 -3.81
N PRO A 99 10.68 -0.69 -3.94
CA PRO A 99 11.95 -0.02 -3.68
C PRO A 99 12.26 0.99 -4.78
N LEU A 100 12.65 2.18 -4.39
CA LEU A 100 12.99 3.26 -5.31
C LEU A 100 14.46 3.61 -5.16
N ARG A 101 15.11 3.99 -6.26
CA ARG A 101 16.51 4.43 -6.25
C ARG A 101 16.63 5.86 -5.80
N GLU A 102 15.73 6.71 -6.26
CA GLU A 102 15.81 8.13 -5.99
C GLU A 102 14.44 8.63 -5.56
N GLU A 103 14.42 9.67 -4.75
CA GLU A 103 13.17 10.22 -4.26
C GLU A 103 12.32 10.76 -5.39
N ASN A 104 12.93 11.27 -6.45
CA ASN A 104 12.18 11.80 -7.57
C ASN A 104 11.66 10.73 -8.53
N ASP A 105 11.87 9.44 -8.23
CA ASP A 105 11.23 8.37 -8.98
C ASP A 105 9.73 8.30 -8.73
N ILE A 106 9.23 9.05 -7.76
CA ILE A 106 7.81 9.10 -7.46
C ILE A 106 7.42 10.54 -7.15
N GLN A 107 6.23 10.92 -7.64
CA GLN A 107 5.70 12.24 -7.34
C GLN A 107 4.18 12.24 -7.46
N PHE A 108 3.53 12.47 -6.33
CA PHE A 108 2.10 12.69 -6.26
C PHE A 108 1.86 14.09 -5.68
N HIS A 109 0.71 14.65 -5.96
CA HIS A 109 0.35 15.96 -5.44
C HIS A 109 0.43 15.97 -3.91
N ASP A 110 1.22 16.88 -3.38
CA ASP A 110 1.45 17.03 -1.93
C ASP A 110 2.00 15.80 -1.23
N GLY A 111 2.56 14.84 -1.99
CA GLY A 111 3.19 13.68 -1.39
C GLY A 111 4.55 14.00 -0.80
N LYS A 112 4.99 13.19 0.13
CA LYS A 112 6.30 13.37 0.77
C LYS A 112 6.82 12.06 1.34
N PHE A 113 8.12 12.00 1.54
CA PHE A 113 8.74 10.89 2.25
C PHE A 113 8.77 11.18 3.75
N ILE A 114 8.48 10.16 4.55
CA ILE A 114 8.50 10.26 6.00
C ILE A 114 9.28 9.09 6.59
N GLU A 115 9.75 9.26 7.81
CA GLU A 115 10.27 8.15 8.59
C GLU A 115 9.10 7.26 9.00
N ALA A 116 9.28 5.95 8.89
CA ALA A 116 8.18 5.04 9.21
C ALA A 116 7.75 5.14 10.68
N GLU A 117 8.66 5.50 11.56
CA GLU A 117 8.35 5.69 12.98
C GLU A 117 7.29 6.77 13.21
N GLU A 118 7.19 7.74 12.31
CA GLU A 118 6.16 8.77 12.43
C GLU A 118 4.76 8.16 12.45
N ILE A 119 4.55 7.08 11.70
CA ILE A 119 3.25 6.40 11.67
C ILE A 119 2.94 5.80 13.04
N ILE A 120 3.94 5.25 13.69
CA ILE A 120 3.78 4.61 14.99
C ILE A 120 3.60 5.65 16.09
N MET A 121 4.33 6.75 16.00
CA MET A 121 4.31 7.80 17.03
C MET A 121 3.10 8.71 16.94
N HIS A 122 2.58 8.93 15.74
CA HIS A 122 1.47 9.85 15.51
C HIS A 122 0.38 9.18 14.67
N PRO A 123 -0.20 8.07 15.16
CA PRO A 123 -1.13 7.28 14.35
C PRO A 123 -2.38 8.05 13.93
N GLU A 124 -2.74 9.08 14.68
CA GLU A 124 -3.94 9.86 14.37
C GLU A 124 -3.85 10.61 13.03
N LEU A 125 -2.63 10.78 12.50
CA LEU A 125 -2.44 11.48 11.24
C LEU A 125 -2.55 10.57 10.03
N TYR A 126 -2.68 9.27 10.24
CA TYR A 126 -2.57 8.29 9.16
C TYR A 126 -3.82 7.43 9.06
N SER A 127 -4.05 6.86 7.88
CA SER A 127 -5.21 6.01 7.63
C SER A 127 -5.19 4.77 8.52
N PRO A 128 -6.37 4.13 8.74
CA PRO A 128 -6.40 2.87 9.50
C PRO A 128 -5.51 1.78 8.91
N HIS A 129 -5.44 1.69 7.58
CA HIS A 129 -4.53 0.74 6.94
C HIS A 129 -3.08 1.04 7.28
N LEU A 130 -2.69 2.30 7.17
CA LEU A 130 -1.31 2.68 7.41
C LEU A 130 -0.93 2.51 8.88
N GLN A 131 -1.84 2.78 9.79
CA GLN A 131 -1.61 2.53 11.21
C GLN A 131 -1.28 1.06 11.46
N GLN A 132 -2.01 0.17 10.81
CA GLN A 132 -1.80 -1.27 10.97
C GLN A 132 -0.49 -1.72 10.33
N GLU A 133 -0.07 -1.05 9.27
CA GLU A 133 1.13 -1.39 8.51
C GLU A 133 2.42 -0.79 9.09
N GLY A 134 2.30 0.11 10.07
CA GLY A 134 3.44 0.92 10.51
C GLY A 134 4.66 0.12 10.92
N GLU A 135 4.50 -0.92 11.72
CA GLU A 135 5.64 -1.72 12.16
C GLU A 135 6.30 -2.47 11.02
N LEU A 136 5.49 -3.04 10.12
CA LEU A 136 6.02 -3.72 8.94
C LEU A 136 6.80 -2.77 8.06
N LEU A 137 6.28 -1.56 7.87
CA LEU A 137 6.94 -0.57 7.04
C LEU A 137 8.22 -0.07 7.69
N SER A 138 8.25 0.03 9.00
CA SER A 138 9.48 0.39 9.70
C SER A 138 10.56 -0.65 9.46
N MET A 139 10.21 -1.92 9.54
CA MET A 139 11.16 -3.00 9.25
C MET A 139 11.61 -2.98 7.79
N ALA A 140 10.68 -2.76 6.87
CA ALA A 140 11.02 -2.70 5.46
C ALA A 140 11.96 -1.53 5.17
N ALA A 141 11.75 -0.41 5.83
CA ALA A 141 12.62 0.75 5.64
C ALA A 141 14.03 0.48 6.15
N GLU A 142 14.16 -0.21 7.28
CA GLU A 142 15.48 -0.59 7.79
C GLU A 142 16.22 -1.56 6.86
N LEU A 143 15.47 -2.41 6.18
CA LEU A 143 16.06 -3.39 5.27
C LEU A 143 16.12 -2.89 3.83
N TRP A 144 15.88 -1.62 3.62
CA TRP A 144 15.80 -1.04 2.27
C TRP A 144 17.02 -1.38 1.42
N ASP A 145 18.21 -1.26 1.99
CA ASP A 145 19.44 -1.55 1.25
C ASP A 145 19.52 -3.00 0.78
N GLU A 146 19.05 -3.91 1.60
CA GLU A 146 19.04 -5.33 1.25
C GLU A 146 18.05 -5.60 0.13
N PHE A 147 16.86 -5.02 0.20
CA PHE A 147 15.88 -5.16 -0.87
C PHE A 147 16.46 -4.66 -2.18
N TYR A 148 17.22 -3.58 -2.09
CA TYR A 148 17.72 -2.89 -3.24
C TYR A 148 18.75 -3.72 -4.02
N GLN A 149 19.52 -4.54 -3.34
CA GLN A 149 20.54 -5.36 -3.97
C GLN A 149 19.96 -6.39 -4.94
N TYR A 150 18.70 -6.68 -4.86
CA TYR A 150 18.06 -7.73 -5.65
C TYR A 150 17.15 -7.22 -6.77
N ILE A 151 17.26 -5.95 -7.09
CA ILE A 151 16.43 -5.37 -8.15
C ILE A 151 17.25 -4.86 -9.33
#